data_32be1eb7df6fbddbea7c5f1fedf4be59
#
_entry.id   32be1eb7df6fbddbea7c5f1fedf4be59
#
_cell.length_a   1.000
_cell.length_b   1.000
_cell.length_c   1.000
_cell.angle_alpha   90.00
_cell.angle_beta   90.00
_cell.angle_gamma   90.00
#
_symmetry.space_group_name_H-M   'P 1'
#
loop_
_entity.id
_entity.type
_entity.pdbx_description
1 polymer ?
#
loop_
_entity_poly.entity_id
_entity_poly.type
_entity_poly.pdbx_seq_one_letter_code
_entity_poly.pdbx_strand_id
1 'polypeptide(L)'
;NQNISESQKELLRWHQRLGHLAFKKVQHLMRTGVLSHTEGTRQLHTAASKIVQAPKCAACLFGKQTIRKAPGSTSSVVKDRAGILRSGNLLPGMEVSVDHFVSSVKGRLFSGYDKGGDDYRFVGGCIFIDHASSYIHVECQTSLSTHETLRAKLAFERQCRDYGIVVHKYMSDNGSAFTSQDFSNHLAAFDQVSKFAGVGAHHHNALAERAIRTIMSISRATMIHAGIHWPDMAKASLWPMAVAQSC
;
A
#
# COMPACT_ATOMS: atom_id res chain seq x y z
N ASN A 1 -18.39 -23.97 -2.22
CA ASN A 1 -19.83 -24.14 -2.31
C ASN A 1 -20.46 -23.93 -0.96
N GLN A 2 -20.89 -22.74 -0.66
CA GLN A 2 -21.32 -22.40 0.67
C GLN A 2 -22.62 -21.64 0.50
N ASN A 3 -23.61 -22.02 1.28
CA ASN A 3 -24.85 -21.27 1.43
C ASN A 3 -24.56 -19.89 2.01
N ILE A 4 -23.94 -19.01 1.20
CA ILE A 4 -23.79 -17.60 1.54
C ILE A 4 -25.04 -16.84 1.07
N SER A 5 -25.58 -16.02 1.94
CA SER A 5 -26.76 -15.19 1.64
C SER A 5 -26.47 -14.17 0.52
N GLU A 6 -27.50 -13.68 -0.14
CA GLU A 6 -27.33 -12.64 -1.20
C GLU A 6 -26.64 -11.38 -0.65
N SER A 7 -26.96 -10.98 0.56
CA SER A 7 -26.27 -9.87 1.21
C SER A 7 -24.79 -10.15 1.52
N GLN A 8 -24.42 -11.40 1.85
CA GLN A 8 -23.01 -11.78 1.97
C GLN A 8 -22.30 -11.81 0.61
N LYS A 9 -22.98 -12.23 -0.46
CA LYS A 9 -22.45 -12.16 -1.84
C LYS A 9 -22.20 -10.71 -2.24
N GLU A 10 -23.10 -9.80 -1.94
CA GLU A 10 -22.95 -8.36 -2.22
C GLU A 10 -21.75 -7.76 -1.46
N LEU A 11 -21.62 -8.08 -0.18
CA LEU A 11 -20.48 -7.64 0.62
C LEU A 11 -19.16 -8.21 0.08
N LEU A 12 -19.15 -9.47 -0.35
CA LEU A 12 -17.97 -10.12 -0.95
C LEU A 12 -17.61 -9.47 -2.29
N ARG A 13 -18.61 -9.14 -3.12
CA ARG A 13 -18.42 -8.45 -4.40
C ARG A 13 -17.72 -7.11 -4.23
N TRP A 14 -18.17 -6.30 -3.29
CA TRP A 14 -17.54 -5.02 -3.00
C TRP A 14 -16.14 -5.17 -2.39
N HIS A 15 -15.96 -6.14 -1.51
CA HIS A 15 -14.64 -6.48 -0.96
C HIS A 15 -13.64 -6.79 -2.08
N GLN A 16 -14.04 -7.57 -3.08
CA GLN A 16 -13.20 -7.93 -4.22
C GLN A 16 -12.95 -6.73 -5.14
N ARG A 17 -13.97 -5.94 -5.44
CA ARG A 17 -13.88 -4.73 -6.29
C ARG A 17 -12.96 -3.67 -5.70
N LEU A 18 -12.92 -3.57 -4.38
CA LEU A 18 -12.08 -2.62 -3.64
C LEU A 18 -10.71 -3.23 -3.25
N GLY A 19 -10.15 -4.11 -4.08
CA GLY A 19 -8.82 -4.67 -3.84
C GLY A 19 -8.72 -5.47 -2.55
N HIS A 20 -9.74 -6.27 -2.23
CA HIS A 20 -9.80 -7.06 -0.99
C HIS A 20 -9.74 -6.22 0.30
N LEU A 21 -10.33 -5.02 0.28
CA LEU A 21 -10.47 -4.15 1.44
C LEU A 21 -11.22 -4.87 2.57
N ALA A 22 -10.79 -4.67 3.82
CA ALA A 22 -11.39 -5.33 4.99
C ALA A 22 -12.92 -5.11 5.04
N PHE A 23 -13.69 -6.17 5.30
CA PHE A 23 -15.16 -6.13 5.29
C PHE A 23 -15.76 -5.00 6.14
N LYS A 24 -15.20 -4.74 7.33
CA LYS A 24 -15.66 -3.62 8.18
C LYS A 24 -15.50 -2.26 7.52
N LYS A 25 -14.42 -2.05 6.75
CA LYS A 25 -14.22 -0.82 5.96
C LYS A 25 -15.19 -0.73 4.81
N VAL A 26 -15.43 -1.83 4.09
CA VAL A 26 -16.44 -1.90 3.03
C VAL A 26 -17.82 -1.55 3.58
N GLN A 27 -18.22 -2.14 4.71
CA GLN A 27 -19.49 -1.85 5.38
C GLN A 27 -19.59 -0.39 5.82
N HIS A 28 -18.49 0.22 6.26
CA HIS A 28 -18.47 1.64 6.59
C HIS A 28 -18.73 2.49 5.33
N LEU A 29 -18.05 2.23 4.23
CA LEU A 29 -18.24 2.93 2.96
C LEU A 29 -19.67 2.76 2.41
N MET A 30 -20.28 1.58 2.61
CA MET A 30 -21.70 1.34 2.28
C MET A 30 -22.63 2.22 3.13
N ARG A 31 -22.39 2.34 4.43
CA ARG A 31 -23.23 3.14 5.34
C ARG A 31 -23.09 4.64 5.11
N THR A 32 -21.92 5.11 4.73
CA THR A 32 -21.66 6.53 4.46
C THR A 32 -22.10 6.98 3.08
N GLY A 33 -22.62 6.06 2.24
CA GLY A 33 -23.09 6.38 0.91
C GLY A 33 -21.99 6.67 -0.12
N VAL A 34 -20.73 6.41 0.22
CA VAL A 34 -19.60 6.56 -0.70
C VAL A 34 -19.68 5.55 -1.86
N LEU A 35 -20.20 4.35 -1.57
CA LEU A 35 -20.41 3.33 -2.60
C LEU A 35 -21.80 3.49 -3.20
N SER A 36 -21.85 3.77 -4.51
CA SER A 36 -23.11 3.88 -5.25
C SER A 36 -23.78 2.51 -5.41
N HIS A 37 -25.08 2.51 -5.39
CA HIS A 37 -25.93 1.35 -5.68
C HIS A 37 -27.02 1.76 -6.67
N THR A 38 -27.49 0.82 -7.47
CA THR A 38 -28.69 1.02 -8.29
C THR A 38 -29.95 0.90 -7.43
N GLU A 39 -31.06 1.50 -7.85
CA GLU A 39 -32.32 1.42 -7.09
C GLU A 39 -32.74 -0.03 -6.78
N GLY A 40 -32.57 -0.95 -7.73
CA GLY A 40 -32.87 -2.37 -7.55
C GLY A 40 -31.98 -3.10 -6.56
N THR A 41 -30.80 -2.56 -6.21
CA THR A 41 -29.86 -3.19 -5.26
C THR A 41 -29.79 -2.50 -3.89
N ARG A 42 -30.55 -1.44 -3.68
CA ARG A 42 -30.52 -0.62 -2.46
C ARG A 42 -30.78 -1.44 -1.18
N GLN A 43 -31.80 -2.28 -1.18
CA GLN A 43 -32.12 -3.11 -0.02
C GLN A 43 -31.03 -4.11 0.28
N LEU A 44 -30.48 -4.75 -0.76
CA LEU A 44 -29.37 -5.72 -0.66
C LEU A 44 -28.12 -5.05 -0.11
N HIS A 45 -27.78 -3.87 -0.60
CA HIS A 45 -26.66 -3.06 -0.16
C HIS A 45 -26.79 -2.65 1.32
N THR A 46 -27.99 -2.21 1.73
CA THR A 46 -28.29 -1.88 3.13
C THR A 46 -28.16 -3.12 4.02
N ALA A 47 -28.67 -4.28 3.60
CA ALA A 47 -28.53 -5.52 4.32
C ALA A 47 -27.08 -5.95 4.44
N ALA A 48 -26.29 -5.86 3.36
CA ALA A 48 -24.86 -6.15 3.34
C ALA A 48 -24.06 -5.30 4.34
N SER A 49 -24.42 -4.02 4.48
CA SER A 49 -23.75 -3.10 5.41
C SER A 49 -23.93 -3.45 6.89
N LYS A 50 -24.93 -4.26 7.23
CA LYS A 50 -25.31 -4.65 8.60
C LYS A 50 -24.88 -6.07 8.98
N ILE A 51 -24.30 -6.84 8.08
CA ILE A 51 -23.92 -8.23 8.33
C ILE A 51 -22.91 -8.30 9.50
N VAL A 52 -23.21 -9.10 10.48
CA VAL A 52 -22.32 -9.36 11.64
C VAL A 52 -21.24 -10.37 11.25
N GLN A 53 -21.63 -11.48 10.64
CA GLN A 53 -20.72 -12.54 10.22
C GLN A 53 -20.34 -12.38 8.75
N ALA A 54 -19.19 -11.75 8.50
CA ALA A 54 -18.68 -11.55 7.16
C ALA A 54 -18.35 -12.90 6.46
N PRO A 55 -18.53 -12.99 5.14
CA PRO A 55 -18.15 -14.16 4.37
C PRO A 55 -16.63 -14.37 4.40
N LYS A 56 -16.19 -15.60 4.17
CA LYS A 56 -14.74 -15.90 4.02
C LYS A 56 -14.33 -15.65 2.57
N CYS A 57 -13.22 -14.94 2.38
CA CYS A 57 -12.61 -14.77 1.07
C CYS A 57 -11.37 -15.68 0.98
N ALA A 58 -11.39 -16.68 0.08
CA ALA A 58 -10.28 -17.59 -0.10
C ALA A 58 -8.97 -16.87 -0.48
N ALA A 59 -9.03 -15.90 -1.38
CA ALA A 59 -7.87 -15.13 -1.78
C ALA A 59 -7.23 -14.39 -0.59
N CYS A 60 -8.03 -13.83 0.33
CA CYS A 60 -7.52 -13.22 1.55
C CYS A 60 -6.94 -14.23 2.54
N LEU A 61 -7.55 -15.42 2.64
CA LEU A 61 -7.03 -16.46 3.52
C LEU A 61 -5.62 -16.88 3.13
N PHE A 62 -5.34 -17.00 1.84
CA PHE A 62 -4.01 -17.38 1.33
C PHE A 62 -3.09 -16.17 1.17
N GLY A 63 -3.55 -15.07 0.56
CA GLY A 63 -2.71 -13.92 0.22
C GLY A 63 -2.26 -13.09 1.42
N LYS A 64 -3.02 -13.12 2.53
CA LYS A 64 -2.71 -12.37 3.77
C LYS A 64 -2.13 -13.23 4.88
N GLN A 65 -1.70 -14.44 4.57
CA GLN A 65 -1.03 -15.30 5.55
C GLN A 65 0.30 -14.68 5.99
N THR A 66 0.57 -14.76 7.29
CA THR A 66 1.84 -14.37 7.89
C THR A 66 2.44 -15.54 8.65
N ILE A 67 3.76 -15.63 8.66
CA ILE A 67 4.47 -16.63 9.47
C ILE A 67 4.15 -16.35 10.93
N ARG A 68 3.71 -17.38 11.67
CA ARG A 68 3.52 -17.27 13.13
C ARG A 68 4.88 -17.08 13.78
N LYS A 69 4.96 -16.16 14.74
CA LYS A 69 6.12 -16.05 15.61
C LYS A 69 6.28 -17.35 16.40
N ALA A 70 7.53 -17.77 16.61
CA ALA A 70 7.81 -18.93 17.45
C ALA A 70 7.24 -18.72 18.87
N PRO A 71 6.71 -19.78 19.51
CA PRO A 71 6.29 -19.71 20.90
C PRO A 71 7.48 -19.26 21.78
N GLY A 72 7.28 -18.28 22.65
CA GLY A 72 8.35 -17.72 23.50
C GLY A 72 8.91 -16.37 23.05
N SER A 73 8.64 -15.92 21.83
CA SER A 73 8.90 -14.53 21.41
C SER A 73 7.84 -13.62 22.01
N THR A 74 7.92 -13.34 23.32
CA THR A 74 7.14 -12.26 23.93
C THR A 74 7.70 -10.95 23.44
N SER A 75 7.09 -10.39 22.38
CA SER A 75 7.21 -8.96 22.19
C SER A 75 6.54 -8.33 23.42
N SER A 76 7.32 -7.70 24.29
CA SER A 76 6.79 -6.83 25.31
C SER A 76 5.81 -5.87 24.63
N VAL A 77 4.53 -6.02 24.93
CA VAL A 77 3.49 -5.14 24.45
C VAL A 77 3.73 -3.80 25.12
N VAL A 78 4.45 -2.93 24.46
CA VAL A 78 4.53 -1.52 24.84
C VAL A 78 3.16 -0.93 24.52
N LYS A 79 2.27 -0.95 25.48
CA LYS A 79 0.87 -0.55 25.36
C LYS A 79 0.67 0.94 25.08
N ASP A 80 1.69 1.80 25.22
CA ASP A 80 1.49 3.26 25.26
C ASP A 80 2.14 4.06 24.15
N ARG A 81 2.43 3.46 22.99
CA ARG A 81 3.01 4.22 21.85
C ARG A 81 2.01 4.69 20.82
N ALA A 82 0.74 4.42 20.97
CA ALA A 82 -0.29 4.84 20.01
C ALA A 82 -0.52 6.36 19.97
N GLY A 83 -0.13 7.10 21.02
CA GLY A 83 -0.34 8.54 21.12
C GLY A 83 0.78 9.41 20.53
N ILE A 84 1.98 8.86 20.34
CA ILE A 84 3.16 9.67 19.95
C ILE A 84 3.30 9.81 18.41
N LEU A 85 2.71 8.91 17.63
CA LEU A 85 2.80 8.90 16.17
C LEU A 85 1.69 9.67 15.45
N ARG A 86 0.68 10.12 16.18
CA ARG A 86 -0.36 11.02 15.68
C ARG A 86 -0.29 12.32 16.47
N SER A 87 0.56 13.24 16.06
CA SER A 87 0.36 14.62 16.51
C SER A 87 -0.95 15.09 15.89
N GLY A 88 -1.96 15.37 16.72
CA GLY A 88 -3.30 15.72 16.27
C GLY A 88 -3.42 17.02 15.44
N ASN A 89 -2.29 17.62 15.09
CA ASN A 89 -2.18 18.89 14.37
C ASN A 89 -1.41 18.80 13.05
N LEU A 90 -1.10 17.58 12.56
CA LEU A 90 -0.46 17.43 11.24
C LEU A 90 -1.48 17.64 10.14
N LEU A 91 -1.16 18.55 9.22
CA LEU A 91 -1.88 18.70 7.96
C LEU A 91 -1.27 17.79 6.88
N PRO A 92 -2.06 17.39 5.85
CA PRO A 92 -1.54 16.63 4.72
C PRO A 92 -0.32 17.30 4.07
N GLY A 93 0.70 16.51 3.78
CA GLY A 93 1.97 16.99 3.21
C GLY A 93 3.02 17.46 4.22
N MET A 94 2.65 17.71 5.49
CA MET A 94 3.63 18.18 6.48
C MET A 94 4.72 17.14 6.80
N GLU A 95 4.36 15.86 6.79
CA GLU A 95 5.30 14.78 7.07
C GLU A 95 4.93 13.52 6.28
N VAL A 96 5.84 13.02 5.48
CA VAL A 96 5.68 11.85 4.61
C VAL A 96 6.78 10.85 4.90
N SER A 97 6.42 9.61 5.24
CA SER A 97 7.40 8.51 5.29
C SER A 97 7.61 7.95 3.89
N VAL A 98 8.85 7.65 3.57
CA VAL A 98 9.25 7.03 2.30
C VAL A 98 10.15 5.83 2.56
N ASP A 99 9.98 4.77 1.76
CA ASP A 99 10.76 3.55 1.86
C ASP A 99 10.79 2.81 0.52
N HIS A 100 11.79 1.97 0.33
CA HIS A 100 11.87 1.08 -0.81
C HIS A 100 11.35 -0.32 -0.46
N PHE A 101 10.75 -0.97 -1.43
CA PHE A 101 10.51 -2.40 -1.38
C PHE A 101 11.15 -3.09 -2.58
N VAL A 102 11.56 -4.33 -2.40
CA VAL A 102 12.19 -5.16 -3.42
C VAL A 102 11.33 -6.39 -3.67
N SER A 103 11.19 -6.77 -4.92
CA SER A 103 10.55 -8.02 -5.31
C SER A 103 11.59 -9.06 -5.70
N SER A 104 11.41 -10.30 -5.24
CA SER A 104 12.25 -11.43 -5.63
C SER A 104 12.04 -11.84 -7.11
N VAL A 105 10.95 -11.38 -7.72
CA VAL A 105 10.62 -11.65 -9.12
C VAL A 105 10.53 -10.32 -9.86
N LYS A 106 11.25 -10.20 -10.98
CA LYS A 106 11.17 -9.01 -11.83
C LYS A 106 9.77 -8.83 -12.39
N GLY A 107 9.21 -7.63 -12.27
CA GLY A 107 7.87 -7.26 -12.66
C GLY A 107 7.79 -6.76 -14.11
N ARG A 108 6.71 -7.06 -14.81
CA ARG A 108 6.44 -6.53 -16.16
C ARG A 108 6.15 -5.04 -16.10
N LEU A 109 6.58 -4.32 -17.14
CA LEU A 109 6.21 -2.92 -17.34
C LEU A 109 4.72 -2.78 -17.66
N PHE A 110 4.13 -1.66 -17.29
CA PHE A 110 2.71 -1.36 -17.57
C PHE A 110 2.41 -1.22 -19.08
N SER A 111 3.41 -0.85 -19.87
CA SER A 111 3.27 -0.67 -21.32
C SER A 111 3.00 -1.96 -22.12
N GLY A 112 3.05 -3.13 -21.48
CA GLY A 112 2.77 -4.42 -22.10
C GLY A 112 3.78 -4.88 -23.16
N TYR A 113 4.72 -4.05 -23.56
CA TYR A 113 5.77 -4.38 -24.52
C TYR A 113 6.98 -4.95 -23.81
N ASP A 114 7.03 -6.26 -23.68
CA ASP A 114 8.15 -7.03 -23.10
C ASP A 114 9.29 -7.21 -24.14
N LYS A 115 9.50 -6.21 -25.02
CA LYS A 115 10.55 -6.23 -26.03
C LYS A 115 11.93 -5.80 -25.52
N GLY A 116 11.99 -5.29 -24.30
CA GLY A 116 13.24 -5.01 -23.60
C GLY A 116 13.69 -6.24 -22.82
N GLY A 117 15.00 -6.51 -22.81
CA GLY A 117 15.57 -7.55 -21.97
C GLY A 117 15.25 -7.35 -20.48
N ASP A 118 15.72 -8.24 -19.65
CA ASP A 118 15.48 -8.26 -18.17
C ASP A 118 15.80 -6.94 -17.47
N ASP A 119 16.65 -6.09 -18.07
CA ASP A 119 17.10 -4.81 -17.49
C ASP A 119 16.00 -3.73 -17.45
N TYR A 120 14.93 -3.89 -18.22
CA TYR A 120 13.81 -2.95 -18.25
C TYR A 120 12.62 -3.34 -17.38
N ARG A 121 12.76 -4.39 -16.58
CA ARG A 121 11.68 -4.87 -15.71
C ARG A 121 11.75 -4.21 -14.33
N PHE A 122 10.59 -4.05 -13.70
CA PHE A 122 10.52 -3.56 -12.33
C PHE A 122 11.19 -4.53 -11.34
N VAL A 123 12.10 -4.02 -10.53
CA VAL A 123 12.79 -4.78 -9.47
C VAL A 123 12.17 -4.56 -8.10
N GLY A 124 11.40 -3.50 -7.95
CA GLY A 124 10.77 -3.08 -6.70
C GLY A 124 10.02 -1.78 -6.90
N GLY A 125 10.04 -0.94 -5.89
CA GLY A 125 9.43 0.38 -5.95
C GLY A 125 9.69 1.21 -4.72
N CYS A 126 9.20 2.44 -4.76
CA CYS A 126 9.22 3.39 -3.67
C CYS A 126 7.79 3.62 -3.18
N ILE A 127 7.58 3.57 -1.88
CA ILE A 127 6.30 3.85 -1.23
C ILE A 127 6.39 5.16 -0.46
N PHE A 128 5.35 5.96 -0.56
CA PHE A 128 5.16 7.20 0.18
C PHE A 128 3.89 7.09 1.02
N ILE A 129 3.95 7.48 2.27
CA ILE A 129 2.78 7.53 3.15
C ILE A 129 2.72 8.84 3.92
N ASP A 130 1.65 9.59 3.71
CA ASP A 130 1.40 10.82 4.44
C ASP A 130 0.91 10.53 5.86
N HIS A 131 1.53 11.16 6.85
CA HIS A 131 1.23 10.91 8.27
C HIS A 131 -0.14 11.44 8.70
N ALA A 132 -0.63 12.50 8.09
CA ALA A 132 -1.90 13.12 8.43
C ALA A 132 -3.10 12.35 7.83
N SER A 133 -3.08 12.14 6.52
CA SER A 133 -4.19 11.52 5.79
C SER A 133 -4.11 9.99 5.76
N SER A 134 -2.93 9.41 6.00
CA SER A 134 -2.61 8.00 5.73
C SER A 134 -2.73 7.63 4.25
N TYR A 135 -2.66 8.62 3.36
CA TYR A 135 -2.61 8.39 1.92
C TYR A 135 -1.33 7.65 1.55
N ILE A 136 -1.46 6.62 0.75
CA ILE A 136 -0.36 5.78 0.28
C ILE A 136 -0.23 5.95 -1.23
N HIS A 137 0.99 6.23 -1.69
CA HIS A 137 1.35 6.26 -3.10
C HIS A 137 2.52 5.30 -3.34
N VAL A 138 2.49 4.58 -4.45
CA VAL A 138 3.54 3.62 -4.81
C VAL A 138 3.96 3.84 -6.25
N GLU A 139 5.27 3.97 -6.44
CA GLU A 139 5.90 3.98 -7.76
C GLU A 139 6.77 2.74 -7.95
N CYS A 140 6.46 1.94 -8.98
CA CYS A 140 7.28 0.80 -9.36
C CYS A 140 8.55 1.30 -10.07
N GLN A 141 9.69 0.69 -9.75
CA GLN A 141 11.00 1.14 -10.21
C GLN A 141 11.78 -0.01 -10.88
N THR A 142 12.51 0.33 -11.95
CA THR A 142 13.40 -0.60 -12.64
C THR A 142 14.78 -0.71 -11.97
N SER A 143 15.13 0.27 -11.14
CA SER A 143 16.27 0.23 -10.23
C SER A 143 15.96 1.04 -8.97
N LEU A 144 16.64 0.75 -7.86
CA LEU A 144 16.50 1.53 -6.61
C LEU A 144 17.56 2.65 -6.53
N SER A 145 18.00 3.16 -7.68
CA SER A 145 18.95 4.26 -7.77
C SER A 145 18.32 5.59 -7.30
N THR A 146 19.20 6.55 -6.95
CA THR A 146 18.78 7.92 -6.59
C THR A 146 17.93 8.56 -7.69
N HIS A 147 18.31 8.38 -8.96
CA HIS A 147 17.57 8.93 -10.11
C HIS A 147 16.12 8.40 -10.17
N GLU A 148 15.92 7.09 -10.06
CA GLU A 148 14.57 6.48 -10.04
C GLU A 148 13.79 6.90 -8.79
N THR A 149 14.46 7.04 -7.64
CA THR A 149 13.84 7.51 -6.40
C THR A 149 13.37 8.97 -6.51
N LEU A 150 14.17 9.84 -7.13
CA LEU A 150 13.77 11.23 -7.43
C LEU A 150 12.60 11.29 -8.41
N ARG A 151 12.59 10.43 -9.42
CA ARG A 151 11.47 10.31 -10.35
C ARG A 151 10.18 9.90 -9.63
N ALA A 152 10.27 8.92 -8.74
CA ALA A 152 9.14 8.49 -7.91
C ALA A 152 8.63 9.62 -6.99
N LYS A 153 9.55 10.34 -6.35
CA LYS A 153 9.24 11.52 -5.52
C LYS A 153 8.48 12.58 -6.32
N LEU A 154 8.95 12.91 -7.51
CA LEU A 154 8.30 13.89 -8.40
C LEU A 154 6.89 13.43 -8.84
N ALA A 155 6.69 12.14 -9.11
CA ALA A 155 5.38 11.59 -9.44
C ALA A 155 4.41 11.72 -8.26
N PHE A 156 4.85 11.35 -7.05
CA PHE A 156 4.09 11.52 -5.82
C PHE A 156 3.70 12.99 -5.58
N GLU A 157 4.65 13.90 -5.66
CA GLU A 157 4.41 15.34 -5.43
C GLU A 157 3.49 15.96 -6.50
N ARG A 158 3.57 15.50 -7.74
CA ARG A 158 2.63 15.92 -8.77
C ARG A 158 1.21 15.57 -8.37
N GLN A 159 0.98 14.35 -7.91
CA GLN A 159 -0.32 13.91 -7.45
C GLN A 159 -0.78 14.69 -6.20
N CYS A 160 0.12 14.99 -5.25
CA CYS A 160 -0.22 15.83 -4.11
C CYS A 160 -0.65 17.24 -4.55
N ARG A 161 0.05 17.83 -5.51
CA ARG A 161 -0.29 19.17 -6.05
C ARG A 161 -1.66 19.20 -6.72
N ASP A 162 -2.10 18.11 -7.37
CA ASP A 162 -3.44 18.04 -7.96
C ASP A 162 -4.55 18.21 -6.90
N TYR A 163 -4.23 17.92 -5.63
CA TYR A 163 -5.10 18.13 -4.47
C TYR A 163 -4.76 19.40 -3.66
N GLY A 164 -3.90 20.26 -4.17
CA GLY A 164 -3.45 21.48 -3.48
C GLY A 164 -2.53 21.24 -2.28
N ILE A 165 -1.90 20.06 -2.21
CA ILE A 165 -1.03 19.65 -1.10
C ILE A 165 0.43 19.85 -1.50
N VAL A 166 1.19 20.52 -0.63
CA VAL A 166 2.65 20.66 -0.75
C VAL A 166 3.33 19.79 0.29
N VAL A 167 4.35 19.04 -0.13
CA VAL A 167 5.12 18.18 0.77
C VAL A 167 6.28 18.97 1.36
N HIS A 168 6.39 18.99 2.69
CA HIS A 168 7.42 19.76 3.41
C HIS A 168 8.55 18.88 3.97
N LYS A 169 8.25 17.67 4.38
CA LYS A 169 9.23 16.84 5.08
C LYS A 169 9.10 15.37 4.70
N TYR A 170 10.26 14.76 4.46
CA TYR A 170 10.40 13.34 4.24
C TYR A 170 11.07 12.63 5.41
N MET A 171 10.54 11.48 5.79
CA MET A 171 11.15 10.54 6.74
C MET A 171 11.54 9.27 6.00
N SER A 172 12.81 8.91 6.01
CA SER A 172 13.34 7.71 5.38
C SER A 172 14.26 6.94 6.30
N ASP A 173 14.60 5.72 5.92
CA ASP A 173 15.77 5.04 6.44
C ASP A 173 17.07 5.67 5.88
N ASN A 174 18.22 5.08 6.28
CA ASN A 174 19.54 5.51 5.81
C ASN A 174 19.93 4.84 4.48
N GLY A 175 18.98 4.47 3.63
CA GLY A 175 19.25 3.89 2.32
C GLY A 175 20.07 4.85 1.44
N SER A 176 21.00 4.29 0.64
CA SER A 176 21.93 5.07 -0.17
C SER A 176 21.27 6.06 -1.13
N ALA A 177 20.09 5.72 -1.65
CA ALA A 177 19.34 6.62 -2.53
C ALA A 177 18.84 7.88 -1.78
N PHE A 178 18.39 7.73 -0.53
CA PHE A 178 17.87 8.83 0.30
C PHE A 178 18.97 9.69 0.94
N THR A 179 20.16 9.10 1.17
CA THR A 179 21.33 9.81 1.76
C THR A 179 22.23 10.42 0.71
N SER A 180 21.93 10.25 -0.57
CA SER A 180 22.76 10.79 -1.67
C SER A 180 22.74 12.31 -1.70
N GLN A 181 23.82 12.89 -2.21
CA GLN A 181 23.92 14.35 -2.39
C GLN A 181 22.87 14.89 -3.34
N ASP A 182 22.56 14.13 -4.41
CA ASP A 182 21.55 14.56 -5.40
C ASP A 182 20.15 14.62 -4.76
N PHE A 183 19.81 13.65 -3.90
CA PHE A 183 18.52 13.70 -3.18
C PHE A 183 18.47 14.88 -2.22
N SER A 184 19.55 15.16 -1.49
CA SER A 184 19.65 16.29 -0.58
C SER A 184 19.57 17.63 -1.31
N ASN A 185 20.28 17.78 -2.44
CA ASN A 185 20.22 18.99 -3.29
C ASN A 185 18.81 19.22 -3.83
N HIS A 186 18.13 18.14 -4.24
CA HIS A 186 16.77 18.23 -4.73
C HIS A 186 15.81 18.69 -3.63
N LEU A 187 15.94 18.17 -2.40
CA LEU A 187 15.12 18.62 -1.28
C LEU A 187 15.35 20.11 -0.98
N ALA A 188 16.60 20.53 -0.95
CA ALA A 188 16.96 21.94 -0.71
C ALA A 188 16.38 22.87 -1.79
N ALA A 189 16.38 22.46 -3.06
CA ALA A 189 15.81 23.23 -4.16
C ALA A 189 14.29 23.48 -4.05
N PHE A 190 13.58 22.65 -3.29
CA PHE A 190 12.13 22.75 -3.06
C PHE A 190 11.77 23.13 -1.61
N ASP A 191 12.73 23.61 -0.84
CA ASP A 191 12.56 24.01 0.57
C ASP A 191 11.96 22.87 1.44
N GLN A 192 12.45 21.66 1.20
CA GLN A 192 12.00 20.45 1.89
C GLN A 192 13.07 19.92 2.83
N VAL A 193 12.63 19.25 3.90
CA VAL A 193 13.53 18.71 4.93
C VAL A 193 13.52 17.18 4.89
N SER A 194 14.71 16.58 5.01
CA SER A 194 14.88 15.15 5.25
C SER A 194 15.12 14.86 6.73
N LYS A 195 14.45 13.85 7.25
CA LYS A 195 14.71 13.27 8.56
C LYS A 195 14.99 11.80 8.42
N PHE A 196 16.17 11.38 8.83
CA PHE A 196 16.56 9.98 8.82
C PHE A 196 16.17 9.28 10.12
N ALA A 197 15.76 8.03 10.01
CA ALA A 197 15.65 7.16 11.16
C ALA A 197 17.05 6.98 11.78
N GLY A 198 17.19 7.27 13.07
CA GLY A 198 18.47 7.10 13.77
C GLY A 198 18.99 5.66 13.69
N VAL A 199 20.29 5.48 13.76
CA VAL A 199 20.94 4.16 13.78
C VAL A 199 20.34 3.31 14.91
N GLY A 200 19.78 2.15 14.58
CA GLY A 200 19.08 1.27 15.54
C GLY A 200 17.64 1.66 15.85
N ALA A 201 17.13 2.77 15.35
CA ALA A 201 15.77 3.23 15.57
C ALA A 201 14.82 2.80 14.43
N HIS A 202 14.73 1.50 14.16
CA HIS A 202 13.81 0.92 13.16
C HIS A 202 12.34 1.33 13.34
N HIS A 203 12.00 1.94 14.48
CA HIS A 203 10.64 2.39 14.76
C HIS A 203 10.25 3.68 14.03
N HIS A 204 11.21 4.45 13.54
CA HIS A 204 10.93 5.76 12.92
C HIS A 204 10.30 5.64 11.54
N ASN A 205 10.55 4.54 10.77
CA ASN A 205 9.93 4.30 9.48
C ASN A 205 8.80 3.24 9.52
N ALA A 206 8.29 2.92 10.72
CA ALA A 206 7.29 1.88 10.94
C ALA A 206 5.97 2.10 10.16
N LEU A 207 5.67 3.33 9.75
CA LEU A 207 4.51 3.63 8.91
C LEU A 207 4.73 3.11 7.48
N ALA A 208 5.86 3.41 6.87
CA ALA A 208 6.19 2.94 5.53
C ALA A 208 6.31 1.41 5.50
N GLU A 209 7.01 0.78 6.46
CA GLU A 209 7.07 -0.67 6.57
C GLU A 209 5.69 -1.35 6.69
N ARG A 210 4.79 -0.71 7.45
CA ARG A 210 3.42 -1.19 7.63
C ARG A 210 2.60 -1.03 6.35
N ALA A 211 2.79 0.09 5.64
CA ALA A 211 2.18 0.35 4.35
C ALA A 211 2.64 -0.69 3.30
N ILE A 212 3.95 -0.96 3.22
CA ILE A 212 4.51 -2.02 2.35
C ILE A 212 3.83 -3.35 2.63
N ARG A 213 3.78 -3.79 3.89
CA ARG A 213 3.11 -5.05 4.27
C ARG A 213 1.64 -5.09 3.87
N THR A 214 0.94 -3.97 4.01
CA THR A 214 -0.48 -3.87 3.65
C THR A 214 -0.65 -3.99 2.14
N ILE A 215 0.09 -3.22 1.35
CA ILE A 215 0.02 -3.25 -0.11
C ILE A 215 0.40 -4.62 -0.65
N MET A 216 1.49 -5.21 -0.17
CA MET A 216 1.91 -6.55 -0.61
C MET A 216 0.89 -7.65 -0.26
N SER A 217 0.21 -7.53 0.89
CA SER A 217 -0.84 -8.47 1.28
C SER A 217 -2.07 -8.35 0.39
N ILE A 218 -2.45 -7.12 0.03
CA ILE A 218 -3.57 -6.85 -0.89
C ILE A 218 -3.21 -7.35 -2.29
N SER A 219 -2.02 -7.00 -2.79
CA SER A 219 -1.55 -7.41 -4.12
C SER A 219 -1.53 -8.93 -4.30
N ARG A 220 -1.04 -9.66 -3.30
CA ARG A 220 -1.09 -11.14 -3.32
C ARG A 220 -2.52 -11.67 -3.37
N ALA A 221 -3.42 -11.10 -2.56
CA ALA A 221 -4.82 -11.51 -2.57
C ALA A 221 -5.49 -11.21 -3.93
N THR A 222 -5.19 -10.07 -4.54
CA THR A 222 -5.67 -9.69 -5.87
C THR A 222 -5.17 -10.66 -6.95
N MET A 223 -3.89 -11.01 -6.93
CA MET A 223 -3.32 -11.98 -7.88
C MET A 223 -3.94 -13.37 -7.72
N ILE A 224 -4.10 -13.85 -6.50
CA ILE A 224 -4.75 -15.14 -6.22
C ILE A 224 -6.21 -15.13 -6.70
N HIS A 225 -6.93 -14.03 -6.48
CA HIS A 225 -8.31 -13.89 -6.93
C HIS A 225 -8.42 -13.89 -8.46
N ALA A 226 -7.45 -13.29 -9.16
CA ALA A 226 -7.36 -13.31 -10.62
C ALA A 226 -6.94 -14.68 -11.20
N GLY A 227 -6.77 -15.72 -10.39
CA GLY A 227 -6.30 -17.04 -10.82
C GLY A 227 -4.81 -17.06 -11.19
N ILE A 228 -4.06 -16.05 -10.77
CA ILE A 228 -2.62 -15.98 -10.98
C ILE A 228 -1.93 -16.76 -9.88
N HIS A 229 -1.45 -17.95 -10.20
CA HIS A 229 -0.73 -18.77 -9.24
C HIS A 229 0.63 -18.14 -8.88
N TRP A 230 0.80 -17.86 -7.62
CA TRP A 230 2.08 -17.57 -7.01
C TRP A 230 2.72 -18.93 -6.67
N PRO A 231 3.54 -19.51 -7.36
CA PRO A 231 4.88 -19.21 -7.82
C PRO A 231 5.13 -19.40 -9.31
N ASP A 232 4.12 -19.38 -10.16
CA ASP A 232 4.36 -19.40 -11.60
C ASP A 232 5.14 -18.13 -11.99
N MET A 233 6.42 -18.29 -12.28
CA MET A 233 7.36 -17.19 -12.54
C MET A 233 6.86 -16.27 -13.66
N ALA A 234 6.21 -16.82 -14.69
CA ALA A 234 5.66 -16.04 -15.80
C ALA A 234 4.50 -15.13 -15.34
N LYS A 235 3.67 -15.61 -14.42
CA LYS A 235 2.51 -14.89 -13.90
C LYS A 235 2.87 -14.05 -12.67
N ALA A 236 3.84 -14.48 -11.86
CA ALA A 236 4.36 -13.70 -10.74
C ALA A 236 4.93 -12.35 -11.20
N SER A 237 5.44 -12.25 -12.42
CA SER A 237 5.91 -10.98 -13.01
C SER A 237 4.81 -9.93 -13.18
N LEU A 238 3.54 -10.25 -13.00
CA LEU A 238 2.40 -9.32 -13.02
C LEU A 238 2.18 -8.58 -11.68
N TRP A 239 3.04 -8.78 -10.69
CA TRP A 239 2.92 -8.12 -9.39
C TRP A 239 2.81 -6.57 -9.47
N PRO A 240 3.45 -5.85 -10.42
CA PRO A 240 3.33 -4.39 -10.46
C PRO A 240 1.89 -3.93 -10.73
N MET A 241 1.17 -4.67 -11.58
CA MET A 241 -0.25 -4.37 -11.86
C MET A 241 -1.11 -4.56 -10.59
N ALA A 242 -0.85 -5.62 -9.82
CA ALA A 242 -1.56 -5.86 -8.57
C ALA A 242 -1.21 -4.80 -7.50
N VAL A 243 0.02 -4.33 -7.45
CA VAL A 243 0.45 -3.23 -6.57
C VAL A 243 -0.27 -1.94 -6.96
N ALA A 244 -0.28 -1.58 -8.24
CA ALA A 244 -0.96 -0.37 -8.72
C ALA A 244 -2.48 -0.37 -8.42
N GLN A 245 -3.13 -1.54 -8.41
CA GLN A 245 -4.54 -1.68 -8.03
C GLN A 245 -4.79 -1.64 -6.52
N SER A 246 -3.74 -1.67 -5.72
CA SER A 246 -3.82 -1.75 -4.25
C SER A 246 -3.63 -0.40 -3.55
N CYS A 247 -3.33 0.63 -4.33
CA CYS A 247 -3.05 2.00 -3.89
C CYS A 247 -4.25 2.93 -3.98
#